data_2deb46e69657d64f578b7d7b486b55dd
#
_entry.id   2deb46e69657d64f578b7d7b486b55dd
#
_cell.length_a   1.000
_cell.length_b   1.000
_cell.length_c   1.000
_cell.angle_alpha   90.00
_cell.angle_beta   90.00
_cell.angle_gamma   90.00
#
_symmetry.space_group_name_H-M   'P 1'
#
loop_
_entity.id
_entity.type
_entity.pdbx_description
1 polymer ?
#
loop_
_entity_poly.entity_id
_entity_poly.type
_entity_poly.pdbx_seq_one_letter_code
_entity_poly.pdbx_strand_id
1 'polypeptide(L)' 'MPEQTLSDRLEELEKAVRRAAEVIAMLRRERDQLQARLEAGESDRAELSRLRQERKDVLSQVNAMLKEMEKLQL' A
#
# COMPACT_ATOMS: atom_id res chain seq x y z
N MET A 1 -49.47 -22.24 1.63
CA MET A 1 -49.81 -22.31 0.20
C MET A 1 -48.55 -22.27 -0.65
N PRO A 2 -48.49 -23.04 -1.75
CA PRO A 2 -47.26 -23.09 -2.56
C PRO A 2 -46.81 -21.72 -3.11
N GLU A 3 -47.74 -20.85 -3.48
CA GLU A 3 -47.46 -19.54 -4.03
C GLU A 3 -46.79 -18.60 -3.02
N GLN A 4 -47.27 -18.61 -1.77
CA GLN A 4 -46.64 -17.81 -0.70
C GLN A 4 -45.25 -18.30 -0.37
N THR A 5 -45.06 -19.63 -0.34
CA THR A 5 -43.74 -20.21 -0.09
C THR A 5 -42.75 -19.86 -1.20
N LEU A 6 -43.18 -19.84 -2.44
CA LEU A 6 -42.36 -19.44 -3.58
C LEU A 6 -42.04 -17.97 -3.50
N SER A 7 -43.02 -17.11 -3.19
CA SER A 7 -42.83 -15.67 -3.02
C SER A 7 -41.85 -15.39 -1.89
N ASP A 8 -41.98 -16.07 -0.75
CA ASP A 8 -41.08 -15.91 0.40
C ASP A 8 -39.64 -16.31 0.05
N ARG A 9 -39.47 -17.39 -0.71
CA ARG A 9 -38.15 -17.84 -1.18
C ARG A 9 -37.51 -16.82 -2.13
N LEU A 10 -38.32 -16.22 -3.01
CA LEU A 10 -37.85 -15.19 -3.92
C LEU A 10 -37.41 -13.94 -3.16
N GLU A 11 -38.17 -13.55 -2.13
CA GLU A 11 -37.78 -12.42 -1.26
C GLU A 11 -36.50 -12.70 -0.50
N GLU A 12 -36.35 -13.91 0.05
CA GLU A 12 -35.12 -14.29 0.74
C GLU A 12 -33.91 -14.29 -0.20
N LEU A 13 -34.11 -14.81 -1.41
CA LEU A 13 -33.06 -14.78 -2.43
C LEU A 13 -32.68 -13.36 -2.81
N GLU A 14 -33.67 -12.49 -3.01
CA GLU A 14 -33.43 -11.08 -3.32
C GLU A 14 -32.64 -10.38 -2.21
N LYS A 15 -33.00 -10.62 -0.95
CA LYS A 15 -32.24 -10.08 0.19
C LYS A 15 -30.83 -10.62 0.25
N ALA A 16 -30.64 -11.91 -0.04
CA ALA A 16 -29.32 -12.52 -0.06
C ALA A 16 -28.45 -11.93 -1.17
N VAL A 17 -29.02 -11.70 -2.34
CA VAL A 17 -28.32 -11.06 -3.46
C VAL A 17 -27.92 -9.63 -3.12
N ARG A 18 -28.81 -8.85 -2.50
CA ARG A 18 -28.49 -7.50 -2.06
C ARG A 18 -27.38 -7.48 -1.03
N ARG A 19 -27.41 -8.36 -0.04
CA ARG A 19 -26.34 -8.49 0.96
C ARG A 19 -25.03 -8.86 0.32
N ALA A 20 -25.05 -9.80 -0.61
CA ALA A 20 -23.85 -10.18 -1.34
C ALA A 20 -23.27 -9.01 -2.14
N ALA A 21 -24.12 -8.23 -2.80
CA ALA A 21 -23.70 -7.04 -3.55
C ALA A 21 -23.07 -5.99 -2.62
N GLU A 22 -23.65 -5.76 -1.45
CA GLU A 22 -23.10 -4.84 -0.45
C GLU A 22 -21.72 -5.29 0.06
N VAL A 23 -21.58 -6.59 0.36
CA VAL A 23 -20.31 -7.16 0.80
C VAL A 23 -19.27 -7.05 -0.30
N ILE A 24 -19.61 -7.33 -1.54
CA ILE A 24 -18.70 -7.19 -2.68
C ILE A 24 -18.25 -5.73 -2.82
N ALA A 25 -19.17 -4.78 -2.72
CA ALA A 25 -18.83 -3.35 -2.79
C ALA A 25 -17.89 -2.94 -1.67
N MET A 26 -18.12 -3.42 -0.46
CA MET A 26 -17.27 -3.14 0.69
C MET A 26 -15.88 -3.75 0.51
N LEU A 27 -15.81 -5.00 0.07
CA LEU A 27 -14.53 -5.68 -0.18
C LEU A 27 -13.72 -5.00 -1.27
N ARG A 28 -14.37 -4.51 -2.32
CA ARG A 28 -13.70 -3.74 -3.38
C ARG A 28 -13.10 -2.45 -2.84
N ARG A 29 -13.82 -1.74 -1.98
CA ARG A 29 -13.31 -0.53 -1.35
C ARG A 29 -12.11 -0.82 -0.45
N GLU A 30 -12.20 -1.88 0.35
CA GLU A 30 -11.07 -2.31 1.20
C GLU A 30 -9.86 -2.70 0.36
N ARG A 31 -10.08 -3.44 -0.71
CA ARG A 31 -9.01 -3.81 -1.65
C ARG A 31 -8.33 -2.56 -2.23
N ASP A 32 -9.11 -1.60 -2.67
CA ASP A 32 -8.58 -0.38 -3.29
C ASP A 32 -7.80 0.45 -2.26
N GLN A 33 -8.27 0.53 -1.02
CA GLN A 33 -7.55 1.19 0.06
C GLN A 33 -6.23 0.49 0.39
N LEU A 34 -6.25 -0.84 0.46
CA LEU A 34 -5.03 -1.62 0.72
C LEU A 34 -4.04 -1.48 -0.42
N GLN A 35 -4.50 -1.48 -1.65
CA GLN A 35 -3.67 -1.29 -2.83
C GLN A 35 -3.01 0.10 -2.82
N ALA A 36 -3.77 1.14 -2.46
CA ALA A 36 -3.24 2.49 -2.34
C ALA A 36 -2.16 2.59 -1.25
N ARG A 37 -2.37 1.93 -0.11
CA ARG A 37 -1.38 1.87 0.97
C ARG A 37 -0.12 1.12 0.55
N LEU A 38 -0.28 0.04 -0.20
CA LEU A 38 0.85 -0.73 -0.71
C LEU A 38 1.70 0.10 -1.67
N GLU A 39 1.06 0.81 -2.59
CA GLU A 39 1.75 1.70 -3.54
C GLU A 39 2.47 2.83 -2.82
N ALA A 40 1.83 3.45 -1.81
CA ALA A 40 2.46 4.47 -0.98
C ALA A 40 3.68 3.92 -0.23
N GLY A 41 3.56 2.70 0.32
CA GLY A 41 4.65 2.03 1.02
C GLY A 41 5.83 1.72 0.10
N GLU A 42 5.58 1.30 -1.13
CA GLU A 42 6.61 1.06 -2.13
C GLU A 42 7.34 2.35 -2.51
N SER A 43 6.60 3.44 -2.69
CA SER A 43 7.16 4.76 -2.97
C SER A 43 8.04 5.23 -1.81
N ASP A 44 7.61 5.07 -0.57
CA ASP A 44 8.37 5.44 0.62
C ASP A 44 9.66 4.63 0.74
N ARG A 45 9.61 3.33 0.43
CA ARG A 45 10.80 2.47 0.43
C ARG A 45 11.81 2.89 -0.62
N ALA A 46 11.33 3.24 -1.81
CA ALA A 46 12.20 3.72 -2.88
C ALA A 46 12.88 5.03 -2.48
N GLU A 47 12.15 5.95 -1.89
CA GLU A 47 12.68 7.22 -1.39
C GLU A 47 13.70 7.00 -0.28
N LEU A 48 13.41 6.11 0.66
CA LEU A 48 14.33 5.77 1.76
C LEU A 48 15.62 5.16 1.21
N SER A 49 15.53 4.27 0.23
CA SER A 49 16.69 3.67 -0.42
C SER A 49 17.56 4.74 -1.09
N ARG A 50 16.95 5.70 -1.79
CA ARG A 50 17.63 6.81 -2.42
C ARG A 50 18.35 7.70 -1.39
N LEU A 51 17.66 8.04 -0.30
CA LEU A 51 18.24 8.86 0.77
C LEU A 51 19.41 8.15 1.46
N ARG A 52 19.32 6.85 1.67
CA ARG A 52 20.43 6.05 2.22
C ARG A 52 21.64 6.06 1.30
N GLN A 53 21.41 5.97 -0.01
CA GLN A 53 22.51 6.03 -0.98
C GLN A 53 23.15 7.41 -1.02
N GLU A 54 22.35 8.47 -1.02
CA GLU A 54 22.85 9.85 -0.96
C GLU A 54 23.69 10.07 0.30
N ARG A 55 23.24 9.56 1.44
CA ARG A 55 23.99 9.65 2.69
C ARG A 55 25.34 8.95 2.59
N LYS A 56 25.38 7.75 2.01
CA LYS A 56 26.66 7.03 1.79
C LYS A 56 27.60 7.82 0.90
N ASP A 57 27.07 8.41 -0.17
CA ASP A 57 27.86 9.20 -1.10
C ASP A 57 28.46 10.44 -0.43
N VAL A 58 27.65 11.15 0.35
CA VAL A 58 28.11 12.32 1.10
C VAL A 58 29.19 11.93 2.12
N LEU A 59 28.98 10.86 2.87
CA LEU A 59 29.96 10.39 3.85
C LEU A 59 31.26 9.97 3.17
N SER A 60 31.20 9.32 2.02
CA SER A 60 32.36 8.96 1.23
C SER A 60 33.16 10.19 0.76
N GLN A 61 32.44 11.21 0.29
CA GLN A 61 33.06 12.48 -0.14
C GLN A 61 33.71 13.20 1.04
N VAL A 62 33.03 13.27 2.18
CA VAL A 62 33.58 13.91 3.40
C VAL A 62 34.84 13.18 3.86
N ASN A 63 34.83 11.85 3.87
CA ASN A 63 35.99 11.05 4.24
C ASN A 63 37.18 11.28 3.27
N ALA A 64 36.91 11.38 1.99
CA ALA A 64 37.93 11.69 0.99
C ALA A 64 38.53 13.06 1.21
N MET A 65 37.70 14.07 1.51
CA MET A 65 38.14 15.42 1.80
C MET A 65 39.00 15.47 3.07
N LEU A 66 38.60 14.76 4.11
CA LEU A 66 39.37 14.70 5.37
C LEU A 66 40.74 14.06 5.14
N LYS A 67 40.82 13.00 4.34
CA LYS A 67 42.11 12.37 3.99
C LYS A 67 43.03 13.31 3.22
N GLU A 68 42.47 14.09 2.29
CA GLU A 68 43.24 15.11 1.57
C GLU A 68 43.76 16.20 2.50
N MET A 69 42.91 16.66 3.42
CA MET A 69 43.31 17.65 4.42
C MET A 69 44.41 17.13 5.34
N GLU A 70 44.35 15.90 5.78
CA GLU A 70 45.39 15.26 6.59
C GLU A 70 46.73 15.22 5.85
N LYS A 71 46.72 14.92 4.56
CA LYS A 71 47.93 14.92 3.72
C LYS A 71 48.55 16.32 3.61
N LEU A 72 47.70 17.35 3.54
CA LEU A 72 48.18 18.74 3.43
C LEU A 72 48.77 19.25 4.73
N GLN A 73 48.35 18.71 5.88
CA GLN A 73 48.87 19.13 7.19
C GLN A 73 50.24 18.50 7.51
N LEU A 74 50.56 17.45 6.82
CA LEU A 74 51.84 16.79 6.99
C LEU A 74 52.93 17.42 6.11
#